data_4636c87877fe6d78abb762869396dc56
#
_entry.id   4636c87877fe6d78abb762869396dc56
#
_cell.length_a   1.000
_cell.length_b   1.000
_cell.length_c   1.000
_cell.angle_alpha   90.00
_cell.angle_beta   90.00
_cell.angle_gamma   90.00
#
_symmetry.space_group_name_H-M   'P 1'
#
loop_
_entity.id
_entity.type
_entity.pdbx_description
1 polymer ?
#
loop_
_entity_poly.entity_id
_entity_poly.type
_entity_poly.pdbx_seq_one_letter_code
_entity_poly.pdbx_strand_id
1 'polypeptide(L)'
;MSEQRWVGARVSRVDAAEKVTGKLKFMSDLSFPDMLWGAVLRSACPHALIKKIDTSRAEAMDGVVVVLTHKDVPGLNGFGIVVPDQPVLCFDKVRYMGDAIALVAAVSREKASEALRAIDVEYEPLPVVDDPEEAMLESSPKVHAGGNIHHHIKVERGDVDAAFREAAVVVENTYYTPRQMHAFMETESGVAVMDEEGNITVWCGSQHPFRDQLQIARALGMNPRKIRVVSTPAGGAFGGKDEITVQIYLALLALRTRRPVKIVLSREESVIAGIKRHPMKIRMKTAAAADGTLLANEVRVVADTGAYASLGGPVVNLAIEHSCGPYRMPNVRLEGFCVYTNNGLAGAFRGFGANQVT
;
A
#
# COMPACT_ATOMS: atom_id res chain seq x y z
N MET A 1 -27.37 -33.83 23.35
CA MET A 1 -26.40 -32.92 22.67
C MET A 1 -26.45 -33.32 21.19
N SER A 2 -26.92 -32.44 20.29
CA SER A 2 -26.89 -32.71 18.86
C SER A 2 -25.41 -32.83 18.44
N GLU A 3 -25.03 -33.95 17.84
CA GLU A 3 -23.70 -34.10 17.23
C GLU A 3 -23.50 -32.95 16.25
N GLN A 4 -22.53 -32.09 16.51
CA GLN A 4 -22.18 -31.03 15.57
C GLN A 4 -21.53 -31.69 14.34
N ARG A 5 -22.29 -31.81 13.27
CA ARG A 5 -21.93 -32.56 12.04
C ARG A 5 -20.60 -32.08 11.39
N TRP A 6 -20.16 -30.87 11.66
CA TRP A 6 -19.02 -30.24 10.95
C TRP A 6 -17.87 -29.86 11.87
N VAL A 7 -18.13 -29.49 13.13
CA VAL A 7 -17.08 -29.16 14.09
C VAL A 7 -16.31 -30.40 14.49
N GLY A 8 -14.98 -30.39 14.31
CA GLY A 8 -14.12 -31.56 14.53
C GLY A 8 -14.12 -32.59 13.40
N ALA A 9 -14.98 -32.44 12.37
CA ALA A 9 -14.98 -33.33 11.22
C ALA A 9 -13.82 -33.01 10.25
N ARG A 10 -13.25 -34.06 9.62
CA ARG A 10 -12.24 -33.93 8.59
C ARG A 10 -12.93 -33.58 7.25
N VAL A 11 -12.97 -32.29 6.90
CA VAL A 11 -13.58 -31.79 5.66
C VAL A 11 -12.49 -31.35 4.69
N SER A 12 -12.53 -31.86 3.46
CA SER A 12 -11.59 -31.44 2.42
C SER A 12 -11.90 -30.00 1.95
N ARG A 13 -10.84 -29.21 1.71
CA ARG A 13 -11.00 -27.91 1.06
C ARG A 13 -11.64 -28.06 -0.32
N VAL A 14 -12.55 -27.15 -0.67
CA VAL A 14 -13.25 -27.18 -1.97
C VAL A 14 -12.30 -27.02 -3.17
N ASP A 15 -11.19 -26.31 -3.00
CA ASP A 15 -10.19 -26.04 -4.03
C ASP A 15 -8.91 -26.94 -3.92
N ALA A 16 -8.92 -27.92 -3.03
CA ALA A 16 -7.73 -28.75 -2.76
C ALA A 16 -7.29 -29.54 -3.98
N ALA A 17 -8.24 -30.19 -4.67
CA ALA A 17 -7.94 -31.05 -5.81
C ALA A 17 -7.29 -30.27 -6.97
N GLU A 18 -7.83 -29.09 -7.30
CA GLU A 18 -7.29 -28.24 -8.36
C GLU A 18 -5.89 -27.72 -8.01
N LYS A 19 -5.65 -27.38 -6.74
CA LYS A 19 -4.33 -26.94 -6.26
C LYS A 19 -3.27 -28.02 -6.40
N VAL A 20 -3.52 -29.20 -5.84
CA VAL A 20 -2.53 -30.28 -5.81
C VAL A 20 -2.28 -30.92 -7.17
N THR A 21 -3.20 -30.75 -8.13
CA THR A 21 -3.05 -31.24 -9.50
C THR A 21 -2.53 -30.17 -10.48
N GLY A 22 -2.30 -28.92 -10.00
CA GLY A 22 -1.84 -27.81 -10.84
C GLY A 22 -2.92 -27.28 -11.81
N LYS A 23 -4.18 -27.62 -11.62
CA LYS A 23 -5.31 -27.15 -12.46
C LYS A 23 -5.82 -25.78 -12.05
N LEU A 24 -5.61 -25.37 -10.79
CA LEU A 24 -6.03 -24.06 -10.31
C LEU A 24 -5.29 -22.97 -11.08
N LYS A 25 -6.06 -22.03 -11.65
CA LYS A 25 -5.48 -20.89 -12.37
C LYS A 25 -5.23 -19.74 -11.42
N PHE A 26 -3.97 -19.33 -11.33
CA PHE A 26 -3.53 -18.10 -10.67
C PHE A 26 -3.56 -16.94 -11.66
N MET A 27 -3.31 -15.73 -11.17
CA MET A 27 -3.40 -14.52 -12.00
C MET A 27 -2.46 -14.55 -13.22
N SER A 28 -1.25 -15.04 -13.04
CA SER A 28 -0.25 -15.17 -14.11
C SER A 28 -0.66 -16.15 -15.22
N ASP A 29 -1.56 -17.11 -14.93
CA ASP A 29 -2.01 -18.12 -15.87
C ASP A 29 -3.16 -17.65 -16.78
N LEU A 30 -3.83 -16.53 -16.42
CA LEU A 30 -4.94 -16.00 -17.21
C LEU A 30 -4.42 -15.38 -18.51
N SER A 31 -5.07 -15.73 -19.61
CA SER A 31 -4.78 -15.20 -20.94
C SER A 31 -6.06 -15.03 -21.73
N PHE A 32 -6.13 -13.99 -22.55
CA PHE A 32 -7.25 -13.66 -23.40
C PHE A 32 -6.78 -13.46 -24.85
N PRO A 33 -7.63 -13.71 -25.87
CA PRO A 33 -7.30 -13.38 -27.25
C PRO A 33 -6.90 -11.89 -27.40
N ASP A 34 -5.94 -11.60 -28.26
CA ASP A 34 -5.48 -10.24 -28.59
C ASP A 34 -5.03 -9.40 -27.38
N MET A 35 -4.60 -10.07 -26.30
CA MET A 35 -4.20 -9.43 -25.06
C MET A 35 -2.91 -8.61 -25.25
N LEU A 36 -2.93 -7.39 -24.68
CA LEU A 36 -1.78 -6.51 -24.59
C LEU A 36 -1.05 -6.69 -23.24
N TRP A 37 0.20 -6.26 -23.22
CA TRP A 37 1.02 -6.17 -22.03
C TRP A 37 1.12 -4.71 -21.58
N GLY A 38 0.70 -4.47 -20.34
CA GLY A 38 0.84 -3.17 -19.69
C GLY A 38 2.13 -3.09 -18.88
N ALA A 39 2.73 -1.90 -18.85
CA ALA A 39 3.88 -1.58 -18.03
C ALA A 39 3.74 -0.17 -17.41
N VAL A 40 4.42 0.08 -16.30
CA VAL A 40 4.32 1.31 -15.51
C VAL A 40 5.68 1.99 -15.43
N LEU A 41 5.80 3.20 -15.95
CA LEU A 41 6.98 4.04 -15.71
C LEU A 41 6.91 4.59 -14.29
N ARG A 42 7.97 4.35 -13.53
CA ARG A 42 8.08 4.81 -12.14
C ARG A 42 9.24 5.77 -11.97
N SER A 43 9.07 6.71 -11.03
CA SER A 43 10.13 7.65 -10.68
C SER A 43 11.34 6.93 -10.09
N ALA A 44 12.53 7.33 -10.57
CA ALA A 44 13.81 7.01 -9.94
C ALA A 44 14.24 8.09 -8.93
N CYS A 45 13.53 9.25 -8.87
CA CYS A 45 13.81 10.32 -7.95
C CYS A 45 12.99 10.17 -6.67
N PRO A 46 13.60 10.39 -5.49
CA PRO A 46 12.89 10.30 -4.22
C PRO A 46 11.94 11.49 -3.98
N HIS A 47 12.29 12.69 -4.45
CA HIS A 47 11.48 13.91 -4.32
C HIS A 47 11.89 14.92 -5.39
N ALA A 48 10.98 15.26 -6.30
CA ALA A 48 11.26 16.20 -7.38
C ALA A 48 9.97 16.78 -7.96
N LEU A 49 10.04 18.00 -8.51
CA LEU A 49 9.02 18.51 -9.42
C LEU A 49 9.20 17.84 -10.79
N ILE A 50 8.08 17.51 -11.43
CA ILE A 50 8.03 17.06 -12.82
C ILE A 50 7.90 18.31 -13.71
N LYS A 51 8.93 18.62 -14.49
CA LYS A 51 8.91 19.76 -15.42
C LYS A 51 8.30 19.39 -16.77
N LYS A 52 8.62 18.18 -17.24
CA LYS A 52 8.15 17.68 -18.54
C LYS A 52 8.06 16.16 -18.53
N ILE A 53 7.05 15.64 -19.21
CA ILE A 53 6.95 14.23 -19.58
C ILE A 53 6.82 14.20 -21.10
N ASP A 54 7.79 13.59 -21.79
CA ASP A 54 7.81 13.45 -23.23
C ASP A 54 7.64 11.99 -23.63
N THR A 55 6.49 11.65 -24.18
CA THR A 55 6.08 10.29 -24.57
C THR A 55 6.28 10.04 -26.06
N SER A 56 6.64 11.05 -26.87
CA SER A 56 6.63 11.01 -28.33
C SER A 56 7.44 9.88 -28.93
N ARG A 57 8.62 9.59 -28.36
CA ARG A 57 9.48 8.50 -28.82
C ARG A 57 8.86 7.13 -28.52
N ALA A 58 8.25 6.97 -27.34
CA ALA A 58 7.58 5.73 -26.96
C ALA A 58 6.33 5.46 -27.83
N GLU A 59 5.54 6.51 -28.10
CA GLU A 59 4.34 6.43 -28.94
C GLU A 59 4.65 6.04 -30.40
N ALA A 60 5.83 6.44 -30.91
CA ALA A 60 6.26 6.14 -32.26
C ALA A 60 6.86 4.72 -32.41
N MET A 61 7.03 3.96 -31.34
CA MET A 61 7.66 2.63 -31.39
C MET A 61 6.69 1.59 -31.94
N ASP A 62 7.21 0.75 -32.84
CA ASP A 62 6.46 -0.40 -33.36
C ASP A 62 6.06 -1.37 -32.25
N GLY A 63 4.79 -1.79 -32.28
CA GLY A 63 4.19 -2.67 -31.27
C GLY A 63 3.69 -1.96 -30.00
N VAL A 64 3.92 -0.66 -29.84
CA VAL A 64 3.25 0.17 -28.80
C VAL A 64 1.86 0.55 -29.29
N VAL A 65 0.85 0.32 -28.44
CA VAL A 65 -0.55 0.60 -28.79
C VAL A 65 -1.00 1.92 -28.16
N VAL A 66 -0.57 2.19 -26.93
CA VAL A 66 -0.89 3.45 -26.23
C VAL A 66 0.13 3.76 -25.13
N VAL A 67 0.39 5.04 -24.94
CA VAL A 67 1.09 5.59 -23.79
C VAL A 67 0.14 6.54 -23.08
N LEU A 68 -0.04 6.39 -21.76
CA LEU A 68 -0.93 7.22 -20.95
C LEU A 68 -0.13 7.98 -19.90
N THR A 69 -0.55 9.23 -19.64
CA THR A 69 -0.04 10.09 -18.58
C THR A 69 -1.19 10.55 -17.69
N HIS A 70 -0.91 11.39 -16.71
CA HIS A 70 -1.95 12.02 -15.87
C HIS A 70 -3.09 12.69 -16.65
N LYS A 71 -2.83 13.15 -17.87
CA LYS A 71 -3.83 13.80 -18.75
C LYS A 71 -4.90 12.82 -19.23
N ASP A 72 -4.62 11.54 -19.16
CA ASP A 72 -5.49 10.45 -19.63
C ASP A 72 -6.34 9.85 -18.50
N VAL A 73 -6.21 10.32 -17.27
CA VAL A 73 -7.04 9.92 -16.13
C VAL A 73 -8.35 10.72 -16.16
N PRO A 74 -9.48 10.10 -16.53
CA PRO A 74 -10.70 10.85 -16.83
C PRO A 74 -11.45 11.29 -15.57
N GLY A 75 -11.19 10.70 -14.42
CA GLY A 75 -11.82 11.01 -13.15
C GLY A 75 -10.85 11.62 -12.15
N LEU A 76 -10.90 11.14 -10.91
CA LEU A 76 -10.00 11.60 -9.85
C LEU A 76 -8.58 10.99 -10.07
N ASN A 77 -7.60 11.85 -10.32
CA ASN A 77 -6.19 11.45 -10.35
C ASN A 77 -5.64 11.27 -8.92
N GLY A 78 -6.28 10.41 -8.15
CA GLY A 78 -5.92 10.12 -6.76
C GLY A 78 -6.64 8.87 -6.25
N PHE A 79 -5.95 8.09 -5.44
CA PHE A 79 -6.53 6.92 -4.77
C PHE A 79 -5.95 6.76 -3.37
N GLY A 80 -6.62 5.97 -2.56
CA GLY A 80 -6.29 5.68 -1.17
C GLY A 80 -7.56 5.32 -0.41
N ILE A 81 -7.43 4.54 0.65
CA ILE A 81 -8.57 4.01 1.41
C ILE A 81 -9.16 5.10 2.32
N VAL A 82 -8.30 5.79 3.07
CA VAL A 82 -8.71 6.83 4.04
C VAL A 82 -8.62 8.21 3.37
N VAL A 83 -7.46 8.50 2.78
CA VAL A 83 -7.20 9.74 2.06
C VAL A 83 -6.76 9.38 0.65
N PRO A 84 -7.41 9.90 -0.41
CA PRO A 84 -7.02 9.62 -1.79
C PRO A 84 -5.85 10.54 -2.22
N ASP A 85 -4.74 10.50 -1.48
CA ASP A 85 -3.58 11.39 -1.64
C ASP A 85 -2.51 10.84 -2.59
N GLN A 86 -2.56 9.53 -2.92
CA GLN A 86 -1.65 8.94 -3.88
C GLN A 86 -2.15 9.17 -5.31
N PRO A 87 -1.39 9.87 -6.18
CA PRO A 87 -1.77 10.07 -7.58
C PRO A 87 -1.86 8.72 -8.32
N VAL A 88 -2.84 8.59 -9.22
CA VAL A 88 -2.85 7.48 -10.18
C VAL A 88 -1.62 7.60 -11.08
N LEU A 89 -1.38 8.77 -11.64
CA LEU A 89 -0.16 9.10 -12.38
C LEU A 89 0.29 10.50 -11.97
N CYS A 90 1.54 10.64 -11.54
CA CYS A 90 2.11 11.90 -11.08
C CYS A 90 2.19 12.93 -12.22
N PHE A 91 1.92 14.18 -11.89
CA PHE A 91 1.89 15.27 -12.87
C PHE A 91 2.70 16.49 -12.47
N ASP A 92 2.75 16.82 -11.18
CA ASP A 92 3.42 18.00 -10.64
C ASP A 92 4.70 17.63 -9.87
N LYS A 93 4.62 16.55 -9.09
CA LYS A 93 5.66 16.16 -8.16
C LYS A 93 5.68 14.65 -7.92
N VAL A 94 6.88 14.09 -7.82
CA VAL A 94 7.12 12.77 -7.25
C VAL A 94 7.56 12.90 -5.80
N ARG A 95 7.10 11.99 -4.94
CA ARG A 95 7.31 12.02 -3.50
C ARG A 95 8.14 10.86 -2.96
N TYR A 96 8.31 9.81 -3.78
CA TYR A 96 9.20 8.68 -3.44
C TYR A 96 9.70 7.98 -4.71
N MET A 97 10.77 7.20 -4.59
CA MET A 97 11.24 6.32 -5.66
C MET A 97 10.23 5.19 -5.87
N GLY A 98 9.49 5.25 -6.96
CA GLY A 98 8.41 4.30 -7.26
C GLY A 98 7.06 4.91 -7.62
N ASP A 99 6.91 6.23 -7.48
CA ASP A 99 5.73 6.97 -7.97
C ASP A 99 5.47 6.68 -9.45
N ALA A 100 4.22 6.38 -9.80
CA ALA A 100 3.84 6.10 -11.18
C ALA A 100 3.70 7.41 -11.99
N ILE A 101 4.29 7.44 -13.20
CA ILE A 101 4.34 8.64 -14.06
C ILE A 101 3.58 8.43 -15.36
N ALA A 102 3.77 7.27 -15.98
CA ALA A 102 3.13 6.92 -17.24
C ALA A 102 2.84 5.41 -17.32
N LEU A 103 1.90 5.06 -18.18
CA LEU A 103 1.55 3.67 -18.51
C LEU A 103 1.79 3.43 -20.00
N VAL A 104 2.22 2.22 -20.31
CA VAL A 104 2.33 1.74 -21.70
C VAL A 104 1.50 0.48 -21.86
N ALA A 105 0.79 0.34 -22.98
CA ALA A 105 0.31 -0.97 -23.43
C ALA A 105 0.91 -1.29 -24.81
N ALA A 106 1.47 -2.50 -24.92
CA ALA A 106 2.15 -2.97 -26.13
C ALA A 106 1.79 -4.43 -26.44
N VAL A 107 2.14 -4.88 -27.64
CA VAL A 107 1.82 -6.23 -28.12
C VAL A 107 2.61 -7.34 -27.42
N SER A 108 3.73 -7.00 -26.75
CA SER A 108 4.50 -7.94 -25.91
C SER A 108 5.05 -7.24 -24.68
N ARG A 109 5.47 -8.04 -23.69
CA ARG A 109 6.09 -7.56 -22.45
C ARG A 109 7.40 -6.82 -22.72
N GLU A 110 8.19 -7.32 -23.66
CA GLU A 110 9.46 -6.74 -24.07
C GLU A 110 9.24 -5.35 -24.68
N LYS A 111 8.28 -5.25 -25.61
CA LYS A 111 7.91 -3.96 -26.25
C LYS A 111 7.40 -2.94 -25.23
N ALA A 112 6.58 -3.36 -24.28
CA ALA A 112 6.14 -2.47 -23.21
C ALA A 112 7.31 -1.97 -22.36
N SER A 113 8.25 -2.84 -22.00
CA SER A 113 9.45 -2.48 -21.23
C SER A 113 10.43 -1.59 -22.02
N GLU A 114 10.60 -1.82 -23.32
CA GLU A 114 11.40 -0.97 -24.21
C GLU A 114 10.80 0.43 -24.31
N ALA A 115 9.48 0.52 -24.45
CA ALA A 115 8.78 1.80 -24.55
C ALA A 115 8.90 2.64 -23.28
N LEU A 116 8.89 2.03 -22.10
CA LEU A 116 9.14 2.78 -20.86
C LEU A 116 10.49 3.52 -20.89
N ARG A 117 11.54 2.91 -21.45
CA ARG A 117 12.87 3.54 -21.55
C ARG A 117 12.95 4.65 -22.60
N ALA A 118 11.95 4.74 -23.48
CA ALA A 118 11.85 5.80 -24.50
C ALA A 118 11.05 7.01 -24.02
N ILE A 119 10.45 6.96 -22.83
CA ILE A 119 9.78 8.11 -22.21
C ILE A 119 10.81 8.94 -21.47
N ASP A 120 10.93 10.21 -21.82
CA ASP A 120 11.82 11.14 -21.15
C ASP A 120 11.05 11.97 -20.10
N VAL A 121 11.58 12.01 -18.87
CA VAL A 121 11.01 12.80 -17.78
C VAL A 121 12.06 13.76 -17.23
N GLU A 122 11.73 15.06 -17.28
CA GLU A 122 12.58 16.11 -16.75
C GLU A 122 12.19 16.45 -15.32
N TYR A 123 13.14 16.34 -14.39
CA TYR A 123 12.95 16.56 -12.97
C TYR A 123 13.72 17.79 -12.47
N GLU A 124 13.11 18.51 -11.52
CA GLU A 124 13.78 19.46 -10.66
C GLU A 124 13.83 18.89 -9.23
N PRO A 125 15.00 18.46 -8.73
CA PRO A 125 15.12 17.84 -7.42
C PRO A 125 14.64 18.78 -6.29
N LEU A 126 14.01 18.19 -5.28
CA LEU A 126 13.56 18.83 -4.05
C LEU A 126 14.29 18.23 -2.84
N PRO A 127 14.38 18.96 -1.71
CA PRO A 127 14.89 18.40 -0.47
C PRO A 127 14.12 17.15 -0.05
N VAL A 128 14.86 16.14 0.42
CA VAL A 128 14.34 14.85 0.89
C VAL A 128 14.28 14.83 2.40
N VAL A 129 13.22 14.26 2.96
CA VAL A 129 13.11 13.92 4.38
C VAL A 129 12.73 12.45 4.49
N ASP A 130 13.60 11.65 5.13
CA ASP A 130 13.49 10.20 5.26
C ASP A 130 13.44 9.71 6.72
N ASP A 131 13.81 10.55 7.68
CA ASP A 131 13.60 10.28 9.10
C ASP A 131 12.24 10.84 9.57
N PRO A 132 11.36 10.01 10.16
CA PRO A 132 10.03 10.45 10.56
C PRO A 132 10.04 11.42 11.76
N GLU A 133 11.03 11.42 12.64
CA GLU A 133 11.10 12.40 13.72
C GLU A 133 11.60 13.75 13.21
N GLU A 134 12.57 13.76 12.29
CA GLU A 134 12.98 14.98 11.60
C GLU A 134 11.82 15.56 10.78
N ALA A 135 11.05 14.71 10.09
CA ALA A 135 9.88 15.14 9.32
C ALA A 135 8.82 15.85 10.16
N MET A 136 8.73 15.57 11.47
CA MET A 136 7.79 16.24 12.39
C MET A 136 8.19 17.67 12.73
N LEU A 137 9.45 18.08 12.50
CA LEU A 137 9.93 19.42 12.80
C LEU A 137 9.26 20.44 11.86
N GLU A 138 8.94 21.61 12.37
CA GLU A 138 8.31 22.68 11.59
C GLU A 138 9.20 23.15 10.42
N SER A 139 10.53 23.10 10.61
CA SER A 139 11.55 23.47 9.63
C SER A 139 11.77 22.45 8.53
N SER A 140 11.22 21.24 8.66
CA SER A 140 11.44 20.17 7.69
C SER A 140 10.71 20.40 6.36
N PRO A 141 11.28 19.90 5.26
CA PRO A 141 10.60 19.88 3.97
C PRO A 141 9.23 19.19 4.09
N LYS A 142 8.20 19.81 3.50
CA LYS A 142 6.85 19.25 3.54
C LYS A 142 6.61 18.33 2.36
N VAL A 143 6.32 17.06 2.66
CA VAL A 143 5.92 16.05 1.66
C VAL A 143 4.55 16.39 1.08
N HIS A 144 3.61 16.80 1.97
CA HIS A 144 2.28 17.29 1.61
C HIS A 144 2.06 18.72 2.13
N ALA A 145 1.22 19.48 1.44
CA ALA A 145 0.93 20.88 1.79
C ALA A 145 0.40 21.05 3.23
N GLY A 146 -0.33 20.06 3.74
CA GLY A 146 -0.87 20.04 5.11
C GLY A 146 0.16 19.75 6.21
N GLY A 147 1.42 19.47 5.86
CA GLY A 147 2.46 19.07 6.78
C GLY A 147 2.75 17.56 6.73
N ASN A 148 3.66 17.11 7.60
CA ASN A 148 4.14 15.73 7.58
C ASN A 148 3.48 14.82 8.62
N ILE A 149 2.80 15.35 9.63
CA ILE A 149 2.03 14.52 10.57
C ILE A 149 0.69 14.21 9.94
N HIS A 150 0.54 12.96 9.45
CA HIS A 150 -0.70 12.48 8.85
C HIS A 150 -1.78 12.17 9.88
N HIS A 151 -1.39 11.55 11.00
CA HIS A 151 -2.31 11.13 12.05
C HIS A 151 -1.63 11.18 13.41
N HIS A 152 -2.39 11.61 14.42
CA HIS A 152 -1.96 11.67 15.80
C HIS A 152 -3.06 11.12 16.69
N ILE A 153 -2.70 10.26 17.63
CA ILE A 153 -3.60 9.69 18.62
C ILE A 153 -2.97 9.77 20.01
N LYS A 154 -3.77 10.14 21.00
CA LYS A 154 -3.36 10.17 22.40
C LYS A 154 -4.41 9.47 23.26
N VAL A 155 -3.97 8.61 24.18
CA VAL A 155 -4.80 7.90 25.14
C VAL A 155 -4.18 8.07 26.52
N GLU A 156 -4.94 8.56 27.48
CA GLU A 156 -4.53 8.69 28.87
C GLU A 156 -5.57 8.09 29.81
N ARG A 157 -5.11 7.41 30.85
CA ARG A 157 -5.93 6.86 31.92
C ARG A 157 -5.13 6.80 33.20
N GLY A 158 -5.78 7.16 34.33
CA GLY A 158 -5.16 7.16 35.66
C GLY A 158 -4.18 8.32 35.87
N ASP A 159 -3.36 8.22 36.91
CA ASP A 159 -2.30 9.18 37.23
C ASP A 159 -0.93 8.53 36.99
N VAL A 160 -0.44 8.72 35.77
CA VAL A 160 0.83 8.12 35.31
C VAL A 160 2.03 8.70 36.11
N ASP A 161 2.01 10.01 36.39
CA ASP A 161 3.13 10.66 37.07
C ASP A 161 3.21 10.27 38.56
N ALA A 162 2.09 10.10 39.23
CA ALA A 162 2.04 9.54 40.61
C ALA A 162 2.56 8.09 40.61
N ALA A 163 2.09 7.25 39.70
CA ALA A 163 2.52 5.87 39.58
C ALA A 163 4.04 5.71 39.31
N PHE A 164 4.64 6.59 38.50
CA PHE A 164 6.10 6.59 38.32
C PHE A 164 6.86 7.05 39.58
N ARG A 165 6.31 7.97 40.40
CA ARG A 165 6.94 8.38 41.64
C ARG A 165 6.92 7.28 42.71
N GLU A 166 5.87 6.48 42.73
CA GLU A 166 5.64 5.39 43.70
C GLU A 166 6.32 4.08 43.30
N ALA A 167 6.78 3.97 42.08
CA ALA A 167 7.38 2.74 41.54
C ALA A 167 8.69 2.36 42.25
N ALA A 168 8.82 1.05 42.58
CA ALA A 168 10.05 0.50 43.04
C ALA A 168 11.08 0.29 41.90
N VAL A 169 10.56 0.04 40.69
CA VAL A 169 11.39 -0.18 39.47
C VAL A 169 10.75 0.58 38.31
N VAL A 170 11.58 1.29 37.55
CA VAL A 170 11.21 1.92 36.29
C VAL A 170 12.19 1.44 35.22
N VAL A 171 11.63 0.91 34.13
CA VAL A 171 12.39 0.49 32.94
C VAL A 171 12.00 1.37 31.77
N GLU A 172 12.99 1.95 31.10
CA GLU A 172 12.75 2.77 29.91
C GLU A 172 13.68 2.31 28.78
N ASN A 173 13.07 2.00 27.62
CA ASN A 173 13.80 1.58 26.43
C ASN A 173 13.22 2.22 25.16
N THR A 174 14.07 2.29 24.13
CA THR A 174 13.64 2.65 22.78
C THR A 174 13.90 1.47 21.84
N TYR A 175 12.86 1.09 21.10
CA TYR A 175 12.89 -0.01 20.15
C TYR A 175 12.69 0.52 18.74
N TYR A 176 13.28 -0.16 17.77
CA TYR A 176 13.16 0.15 16.35
C TYR A 176 12.70 -1.09 15.59
N THR A 177 11.64 -0.95 14.81
CA THR A 177 11.21 -2.00 13.89
C THR A 177 11.51 -1.58 12.45
N PRO A 178 12.06 -2.49 11.61
CA PRO A 178 12.46 -2.13 10.26
C PRO A 178 11.27 -2.07 9.30
N ARG A 179 11.47 -1.41 8.17
CA ARG A 179 10.61 -1.55 6.99
C ARG A 179 10.75 -2.95 6.44
N GLN A 180 9.64 -3.67 6.30
CA GLN A 180 9.64 -5.05 5.86
C GLN A 180 8.63 -5.31 4.76
N MET A 181 9.05 -6.00 3.71
CA MET A 181 8.20 -6.44 2.63
C MET A 181 7.48 -7.76 2.96
N HIS A 182 6.27 -7.95 2.45
CA HIS A 182 5.48 -9.18 2.59
C HIS A 182 6.12 -10.39 1.93
N ALA A 183 6.88 -10.17 0.86
CA ALA A 183 7.61 -11.18 0.09
C ALA A 183 6.74 -12.38 -0.36
N PHE A 184 5.47 -12.14 -0.69
CA PHE A 184 4.61 -13.15 -1.30
C PHE A 184 5.20 -13.64 -2.64
N MET A 185 4.99 -14.94 -2.96
CA MET A 185 5.60 -15.55 -4.17
C MET A 185 5.03 -14.95 -5.46
N GLU A 186 3.71 -14.83 -5.55
CA GLU A 186 3.03 -14.19 -6.67
C GLU A 186 3.07 -12.67 -6.51
N THR A 187 3.81 -11.98 -7.37
CA THR A 187 3.87 -10.51 -7.41
C THR A 187 2.51 -9.91 -7.77
N GLU A 188 2.39 -8.61 -7.62
CA GLU A 188 1.18 -7.89 -8.00
C GLU A 188 0.95 -8.04 -9.50
N SER A 189 -0.24 -8.50 -9.83
CA SER A 189 -0.61 -8.81 -11.21
C SER A 189 -2.12 -8.72 -11.42
N GLY A 190 -2.52 -8.55 -12.67
CA GLY A 190 -3.91 -8.52 -13.05
C GLY A 190 -4.11 -8.51 -14.56
N VAL A 191 -5.38 -8.71 -14.95
CA VAL A 191 -5.88 -8.52 -16.32
C VAL A 191 -7.14 -7.69 -16.24
N ALA A 192 -7.30 -6.72 -17.15
CA ALA A 192 -8.56 -6.02 -17.34
C ALA A 192 -9.09 -6.24 -18.75
N VAL A 193 -10.40 -6.38 -18.84
CA VAL A 193 -11.15 -6.52 -20.12
C VAL A 193 -12.33 -5.57 -20.08
N MET A 194 -12.54 -4.86 -21.17
CA MET A 194 -13.74 -4.05 -21.40
C MET A 194 -14.65 -4.77 -22.39
N ASP A 195 -15.92 -4.92 -22.03
CA ASP A 195 -16.94 -5.50 -22.92
C ASP A 195 -17.53 -4.47 -23.90
N GLU A 196 -18.41 -4.92 -24.80
CA GLU A 196 -19.06 -4.09 -25.83
C GLU A 196 -19.99 -3.02 -25.21
N GLU A 197 -20.58 -3.30 -24.04
CA GLU A 197 -21.43 -2.38 -23.28
C GLU A 197 -20.63 -1.34 -22.47
N GLY A 198 -19.29 -1.42 -22.49
CA GLY A 198 -18.38 -0.54 -21.78
C GLY A 198 -18.23 -0.86 -20.31
N ASN A 199 -18.55 -2.08 -19.87
CA ASN A 199 -18.23 -2.53 -18.52
C ASN A 199 -16.79 -3.05 -18.48
N ILE A 200 -16.11 -2.80 -17.37
CA ILE A 200 -14.72 -3.23 -17.17
C ILE A 200 -14.69 -4.32 -16.10
N THR A 201 -14.14 -5.47 -16.45
CA THR A 201 -13.82 -6.53 -15.47
C THR A 201 -12.33 -6.57 -15.24
N VAL A 202 -11.91 -6.49 -13.97
CA VAL A 202 -10.51 -6.58 -13.53
C VAL A 202 -10.35 -7.85 -12.71
N TRP A 203 -9.54 -8.79 -13.18
CA TRP A 203 -9.09 -9.95 -12.41
C TRP A 203 -7.75 -9.61 -11.77
N CYS A 204 -7.63 -9.79 -10.46
CA CYS A 204 -6.41 -9.48 -9.72
C CYS A 204 -6.36 -10.24 -8.39
N GLY A 205 -5.18 -10.30 -7.78
CA GLY A 205 -5.01 -10.80 -6.42
C GLY A 205 -5.42 -9.75 -5.40
N SER A 206 -6.72 -9.49 -5.22
CA SER A 206 -7.25 -8.48 -4.29
C SER A 206 -7.75 -9.11 -2.99
N GLN A 207 -7.50 -8.44 -1.85
CA GLN A 207 -8.10 -8.77 -0.56
C GLN A 207 -9.45 -8.06 -0.34
N HIS A 208 -9.68 -6.94 -1.03
CA HIS A 208 -10.87 -6.09 -0.87
C HIS A 208 -11.49 -5.63 -2.21
N PRO A 209 -12.05 -6.55 -3.02
CA PRO A 209 -12.51 -6.24 -4.38
C PRO A 209 -13.56 -5.12 -4.46
N PHE A 210 -14.40 -4.96 -3.45
CA PHE A 210 -15.39 -3.87 -3.42
C PHE A 210 -14.74 -2.48 -3.18
N ARG A 211 -13.70 -2.41 -2.37
CA ARG A 211 -12.93 -1.17 -2.21
C ARG A 211 -12.16 -0.82 -3.47
N ASP A 212 -11.60 -1.82 -4.14
CA ASP A 212 -10.93 -1.64 -5.42
C ASP A 212 -11.90 -1.14 -6.48
N GLN A 213 -13.09 -1.73 -6.58
CA GLN A 213 -14.16 -1.32 -7.48
C GLN A 213 -14.46 0.19 -7.34
N LEU A 214 -14.62 0.68 -6.11
CA LEU A 214 -14.93 2.08 -5.86
C LEU A 214 -13.78 3.02 -6.26
N GLN A 215 -12.54 2.62 -5.99
CA GLN A 215 -11.36 3.43 -6.33
C GLN A 215 -11.12 3.45 -7.85
N ILE A 216 -11.27 2.31 -8.53
CA ILE A 216 -11.23 2.23 -10.00
C ILE A 216 -12.31 3.13 -10.60
N ALA A 217 -13.55 3.02 -10.13
CA ALA A 217 -14.66 3.81 -10.63
C ALA A 217 -14.41 5.33 -10.48
N ARG A 218 -13.84 5.76 -9.35
CA ARG A 218 -13.47 7.16 -9.13
C ARG A 218 -12.37 7.64 -10.08
N ALA A 219 -11.33 6.84 -10.27
CA ALA A 219 -10.24 7.17 -11.18
C ALA A 219 -10.68 7.23 -12.64
N LEU A 220 -11.60 6.37 -13.04
CA LEU A 220 -12.15 6.34 -14.40
C LEU A 220 -13.33 7.31 -14.63
N GLY A 221 -13.83 7.96 -13.57
CA GLY A 221 -15.05 8.79 -13.68
C GLY A 221 -16.28 7.99 -14.09
N MET A 222 -16.34 6.69 -13.75
CA MET A 222 -17.39 5.75 -14.17
C MET A 222 -18.34 5.39 -13.03
N ASN A 223 -19.55 4.95 -13.38
CA ASN A 223 -20.45 4.36 -12.41
C ASN A 223 -19.84 3.05 -11.85
N PRO A 224 -19.76 2.84 -10.53
CA PRO A 224 -19.22 1.61 -9.95
C PRO A 224 -19.89 0.32 -10.46
N ARG A 225 -21.16 0.37 -10.85
CA ARG A 225 -21.89 -0.77 -11.42
C ARG A 225 -21.32 -1.25 -12.76
N LYS A 226 -20.55 -0.40 -13.46
CA LYS A 226 -19.83 -0.75 -14.69
C LYS A 226 -18.45 -1.35 -14.46
N ILE A 227 -18.02 -1.43 -13.21
CA ILE A 227 -16.74 -2.00 -12.81
C ILE A 227 -16.98 -3.29 -12.03
N ARG A 228 -16.36 -4.38 -12.46
CA ARG A 228 -16.34 -5.66 -11.75
C ARG A 228 -14.91 -6.01 -11.37
N VAL A 229 -14.64 -6.24 -10.09
CA VAL A 229 -13.36 -6.77 -9.62
C VAL A 229 -13.54 -8.23 -9.21
N VAL A 230 -12.74 -9.10 -9.80
CA VAL A 230 -12.73 -10.54 -9.53
C VAL A 230 -11.44 -10.89 -8.81
N SER A 231 -11.55 -11.24 -7.52
CA SER A 231 -10.43 -11.73 -6.76
C SER A 231 -10.10 -13.16 -7.19
N THR A 232 -8.90 -13.35 -7.75
CA THR A 232 -8.39 -14.67 -8.14
C THR A 232 -7.75 -15.36 -6.95
N PRO A 233 -7.54 -16.70 -7.01
CA PRO A 233 -6.61 -17.35 -6.10
C PRO A 233 -5.28 -16.62 -6.08
N ALA A 234 -4.77 -16.30 -4.90
CA ALA A 234 -3.56 -15.51 -4.75
C ALA A 234 -2.40 -16.35 -4.19
N GLY A 235 -1.23 -16.21 -4.77
CA GLY A 235 0.02 -16.83 -4.32
C GLY A 235 0.67 -16.07 -3.16
N GLY A 236 -0.14 -15.72 -2.15
CA GLY A 236 0.21 -14.95 -0.97
C GLY A 236 -0.23 -13.49 -1.07
N ALA A 237 -0.51 -12.88 0.08
CA ALA A 237 -0.87 -11.47 0.18
C ALA A 237 -0.42 -10.86 1.52
N PHE A 238 -0.80 -11.41 2.67
CA PHE A 238 -0.40 -11.01 4.03
C PHE A 238 -0.64 -9.52 4.35
N GLY A 239 -1.59 -8.88 3.65
CA GLY A 239 -1.86 -7.46 3.68
C GLY A 239 -1.32 -6.69 2.47
N GLY A 240 -0.32 -7.20 1.74
CA GLY A 240 0.32 -6.50 0.62
C GLY A 240 -0.54 -6.35 -0.65
N LYS A 241 -1.70 -7.02 -0.69
CA LYS A 241 -2.72 -6.88 -1.75
C LYS A 241 -4.05 -6.35 -1.17
N ASP A 242 -3.98 -5.66 -0.04
CA ASP A 242 -5.13 -5.04 0.65
C ASP A 242 -5.57 -3.73 -0.02
N GLU A 243 -4.64 -3.06 -0.68
CA GLU A 243 -4.81 -1.78 -1.33
C GLU A 243 -4.62 -1.89 -2.85
N ILE A 244 -4.95 -0.81 -3.57
CA ILE A 244 -4.72 -0.72 -5.02
C ILE A 244 -3.23 -0.90 -5.32
N THR A 245 -2.93 -1.75 -6.30
CA THR A 245 -1.57 -1.99 -6.80
C THR A 245 -1.48 -1.74 -8.32
N VAL A 246 -2.12 -2.59 -9.12
CA VAL A 246 -2.14 -2.48 -10.60
C VAL A 246 -3.54 -2.28 -11.18
N GLN A 247 -4.58 -2.37 -10.35
CA GLN A 247 -5.97 -2.45 -10.79
C GLN A 247 -6.44 -1.23 -11.58
N ILE A 248 -6.10 -0.01 -11.11
CA ILE A 248 -6.48 1.24 -11.79
C ILE A 248 -5.71 1.35 -13.12
N TYR A 249 -4.43 1.00 -13.15
CA TYR A 249 -3.62 1.03 -14.38
C TYR A 249 -4.18 0.11 -15.45
N LEU A 250 -4.54 -1.12 -15.06
CA LEU A 250 -5.18 -2.10 -15.94
C LEU A 250 -6.49 -1.58 -16.51
N ALA A 251 -7.35 -1.03 -15.66
CA ALA A 251 -8.65 -0.50 -16.06
C ALA A 251 -8.50 0.71 -17.02
N LEU A 252 -7.56 1.61 -16.77
CA LEU A 252 -7.24 2.74 -17.67
C LEU A 252 -6.76 2.25 -19.04
N LEU A 253 -5.82 1.31 -19.06
CA LEU A 253 -5.29 0.76 -20.31
C LEU A 253 -6.37 0.02 -21.09
N ALA A 254 -7.21 -0.80 -20.43
CA ALA A 254 -8.32 -1.50 -21.08
C ALA A 254 -9.38 -0.53 -21.63
N LEU A 255 -9.70 0.54 -20.89
CA LEU A 255 -10.62 1.61 -21.33
C LEU A 255 -10.13 2.28 -22.62
N ARG A 256 -8.84 2.57 -22.71
CA ARG A 256 -8.24 3.29 -23.85
C ARG A 256 -8.00 2.41 -25.07
N THR A 257 -7.59 1.17 -24.86
CA THR A 257 -7.27 0.25 -25.96
C THR A 257 -8.46 -0.57 -26.46
N ARG A 258 -9.50 -0.72 -25.64
CA ARG A 258 -10.64 -1.64 -25.84
C ARG A 258 -10.20 -3.09 -26.10
N ARG A 259 -9.04 -3.45 -25.58
CA ARG A 259 -8.45 -4.80 -25.65
C ARG A 259 -8.16 -5.30 -24.23
N PRO A 260 -8.09 -6.63 -24.03
CA PRO A 260 -7.58 -7.17 -22.80
C PRO A 260 -6.15 -6.67 -22.52
N VAL A 261 -5.86 -6.23 -21.29
CA VAL A 261 -4.53 -5.78 -20.89
C VAL A 261 -4.09 -6.50 -19.64
N LYS A 262 -2.87 -7.02 -19.64
CA LYS A 262 -2.24 -7.72 -18.51
C LYS A 262 -1.05 -6.94 -17.98
N ILE A 263 -0.95 -6.82 -16.67
CA ILE A 263 0.26 -6.36 -15.96
C ILE A 263 0.71 -7.45 -15.01
N VAL A 264 1.99 -7.76 -15.00
CA VAL A 264 2.64 -8.63 -14.00
C VAL A 264 3.93 -7.94 -13.58
N LEU A 265 3.99 -7.45 -12.34
CA LEU A 265 5.18 -6.81 -11.83
C LEU A 265 6.32 -7.83 -11.69
N SER A 266 7.53 -7.41 -11.99
CA SER A 266 8.75 -8.14 -11.62
C SER A 266 8.90 -8.11 -10.07
N ARG A 267 9.81 -8.90 -9.53
CA ARG A 267 10.12 -8.84 -8.09
C ARG A 267 10.71 -7.48 -7.71
N GLU A 268 11.53 -6.89 -8.55
CA GLU A 268 12.10 -5.56 -8.36
C GLU A 268 11.01 -4.48 -8.32
N GLU A 269 10.09 -4.50 -9.30
CA GLU A 269 8.94 -3.59 -9.31
C GLU A 269 8.05 -3.75 -8.08
N SER A 270 7.80 -4.99 -7.65
CA SER A 270 7.04 -5.31 -6.43
C SER A 270 7.74 -4.77 -5.17
N VAL A 271 9.09 -4.84 -5.12
CA VAL A 271 9.87 -4.25 -4.02
C VAL A 271 9.80 -2.73 -4.03
N ILE A 272 9.85 -2.09 -5.18
CA ILE A 272 9.84 -0.63 -5.30
C ILE A 272 8.43 -0.08 -5.02
N ALA A 273 7.42 -0.62 -5.69
CA ALA A 273 6.07 -0.05 -5.72
C ALA A 273 5.12 -0.59 -4.64
N GLY A 274 5.34 -1.84 -4.17
CA GLY A 274 4.46 -2.46 -3.20
C GLY A 274 4.53 -1.80 -1.82
N ILE A 275 3.45 -1.87 -1.07
CA ILE A 275 3.40 -1.40 0.32
C ILE A 275 4.24 -2.30 1.23
N LYS A 276 4.68 -1.76 2.36
CA LYS A 276 5.52 -2.45 3.35
C LYS A 276 4.95 -2.29 4.75
N ARG A 277 5.52 -3.01 5.72
CA ARG A 277 5.27 -2.75 7.14
C ARG A 277 5.80 -1.37 7.52
N HIS A 278 5.03 -0.60 8.27
CA HIS A 278 5.48 0.66 8.85
C HIS A 278 6.68 0.42 9.76
N PRO A 279 7.85 1.00 9.49
CA PRO A 279 8.89 1.07 10.52
C PRO A 279 8.40 1.97 11.64
N MET A 280 8.74 1.59 12.87
CA MET A 280 8.34 2.33 14.06
C MET A 280 9.53 2.56 14.98
N LYS A 281 9.60 3.76 15.56
CA LYS A 281 10.39 4.06 16.74
C LYS A 281 9.43 4.08 17.93
N ILE A 282 9.69 3.21 18.90
CA ILE A 282 8.81 2.97 20.05
C ILE A 282 9.61 3.24 21.31
N ARG A 283 9.32 4.34 21.99
CA ARG A 283 9.83 4.60 23.34
C ARG A 283 8.80 4.09 24.34
N MET A 284 9.24 3.20 25.20
CA MET A 284 8.38 2.58 26.22
C MET A 284 9.01 2.74 27.59
N LYS A 285 8.20 3.22 28.55
CA LYS A 285 8.59 3.40 29.94
C LYS A 285 7.54 2.75 30.83
N THR A 286 7.97 1.77 31.63
CA THR A 286 7.08 0.93 32.44
C THR A 286 7.50 1.02 33.90
N ALA A 287 6.52 1.19 34.79
CA ALA A 287 6.68 1.25 36.23
C ALA A 287 6.11 -0.02 36.91
N ALA A 288 6.84 -0.55 37.88
CA ALA A 288 6.38 -1.68 38.69
C ALA A 288 6.63 -1.46 40.19
N ALA A 289 5.78 -2.05 41.04
CA ALA A 289 5.98 -2.16 42.46
C ALA A 289 7.04 -3.21 42.79
N ALA A 290 7.47 -3.29 44.06
CA ALA A 290 8.49 -4.23 44.51
C ALA A 290 8.08 -5.72 44.37
N ASP A 291 6.78 -6.01 44.36
CA ASP A 291 6.22 -7.34 44.15
C ASP A 291 6.04 -7.72 42.66
N GLY A 292 6.43 -6.82 41.74
CA GLY A 292 6.29 -7.01 40.30
C GLY A 292 4.93 -6.55 39.72
N THR A 293 4.03 -6.02 40.53
CA THR A 293 2.75 -5.47 40.03
C THR A 293 3.03 -4.26 39.13
N LEU A 294 2.49 -4.28 37.91
CA LEU A 294 2.63 -3.17 36.96
C LEU A 294 1.76 -2.00 37.38
N LEU A 295 2.35 -0.82 37.47
CA LEU A 295 1.71 0.42 37.93
C LEU A 295 1.36 1.37 36.80
N ALA A 296 2.27 1.57 35.86
CA ALA A 296 2.07 2.48 34.73
C ALA A 296 2.84 2.07 33.49
N ASN A 297 2.34 2.49 32.34
CA ASN A 297 3.05 2.42 31.07
C ASN A 297 2.92 3.75 30.32
N GLU A 298 4.05 4.29 29.86
CA GLU A 298 4.10 5.44 28.99
C GLU A 298 4.75 4.98 27.67
N VAL A 299 4.03 5.14 26.55
CA VAL A 299 4.46 4.70 25.24
C VAL A 299 4.33 5.82 24.24
N ARG A 300 5.41 6.08 23.48
CA ARG A 300 5.41 6.97 22.34
C ARG A 300 5.82 6.21 21.10
N VAL A 301 4.95 6.19 20.09
CA VAL A 301 5.17 5.55 18.80
C VAL A 301 5.27 6.60 17.70
N VAL A 302 6.33 6.55 16.92
CA VAL A 302 6.46 7.32 15.67
C VAL A 302 6.58 6.32 14.53
N ALA A 303 5.58 6.29 13.67
CA ALA A 303 5.48 5.39 12.53
C ALA A 303 5.70 6.16 11.22
N ASP A 304 6.59 5.65 10.38
CA ASP A 304 6.83 6.17 9.04
C ASP A 304 5.87 5.52 8.04
N THR A 305 4.92 6.30 7.48
CA THR A 305 3.98 5.81 6.45
C THR A 305 4.55 5.91 5.04
N GLY A 306 5.70 6.54 4.86
CA GLY A 306 6.23 6.88 3.55
C GLY A 306 5.50 8.06 2.93
N ALA A 307 5.46 8.09 1.60
CA ALA A 307 5.02 9.27 0.86
C ALA A 307 3.50 9.54 0.87
N TYR A 308 2.67 8.56 1.25
CA TYR A 308 1.21 8.66 1.21
C TYR A 308 0.55 8.03 2.43
N ALA A 309 -0.72 8.43 2.68
CA ALA A 309 -1.48 8.04 3.87
C ALA A 309 -1.72 6.53 3.99
N SER A 310 -2.10 5.88 2.89
CA SER A 310 -2.42 4.45 2.88
C SER A 310 -3.32 4.05 4.07
N LEU A 311 -2.93 3.04 4.84
CA LEU A 311 -3.57 2.63 6.11
C LEU A 311 -2.75 3.06 7.35
N GLY A 312 -1.89 4.06 7.24
CA GLY A 312 -1.00 4.50 8.33
C GLY A 312 -1.74 4.86 9.62
N GLY A 313 -2.81 5.65 9.55
CA GLY A 313 -3.62 5.98 10.72
C GLY A 313 -4.19 4.75 11.45
N PRO A 314 -4.93 3.85 10.78
CA PRO A 314 -5.37 2.58 11.34
C PRO A 314 -4.26 1.70 11.94
N VAL A 315 -3.08 1.67 11.31
CA VAL A 315 -1.92 0.92 11.82
C VAL A 315 -1.42 1.51 13.13
N VAL A 316 -1.30 2.83 13.24
CA VAL A 316 -0.87 3.51 14.47
C VAL A 316 -1.94 3.35 15.57
N ASN A 317 -3.23 3.45 15.25
CA ASN A 317 -4.29 3.21 16.22
C ASN A 317 -4.17 1.81 16.84
N LEU A 318 -3.97 0.79 16.02
CA LEU A 318 -3.83 -0.58 16.50
C LEU A 318 -2.52 -0.79 17.30
N ALA A 319 -1.44 -0.08 16.96
CA ALA A 319 -0.22 -0.08 17.77
C ALA A 319 -0.49 0.48 19.17
N ILE A 320 -1.16 1.62 19.27
CA ILE A 320 -1.48 2.25 20.55
C ILE A 320 -2.44 1.37 21.37
N GLU A 321 -3.48 0.82 20.76
CA GLU A 321 -4.43 -0.10 21.42
C GLU A 321 -3.74 -1.31 22.06
N HIS A 322 -2.72 -1.88 21.40
CA HIS A 322 -2.03 -3.09 21.84
C HIS A 322 -0.74 -2.84 22.65
N SER A 323 -0.32 -1.60 22.82
CA SER A 323 0.99 -1.26 23.42
C SER A 323 1.13 -1.64 24.90
N CYS A 324 0.04 -1.96 25.59
CA CYS A 324 0.08 -2.48 26.94
C CYS A 324 0.07 -4.02 27.02
N GLY A 325 -0.02 -4.72 25.86
CA GLY A 325 -0.11 -6.17 25.82
C GLY A 325 -1.32 -6.72 26.59
N PRO A 326 -1.25 -7.94 27.10
CA PRO A 326 -2.33 -8.59 27.85
C PRO A 326 -2.35 -8.21 29.33
N TYR A 327 -1.56 -7.24 29.76
CA TYR A 327 -1.36 -6.91 31.14
C TYR A 327 -2.42 -5.96 31.70
N ARG A 328 -2.71 -6.07 33.00
CA ARG A 328 -3.45 -5.05 33.74
C ARG A 328 -2.54 -3.85 33.96
N MET A 329 -2.86 -2.74 33.31
CA MET A 329 -2.11 -1.51 33.40
C MET A 329 -3.06 -0.40 33.87
N PRO A 330 -3.07 -0.05 35.18
CA PRO A 330 -4.03 0.91 35.73
C PRO A 330 -3.82 2.33 35.21
N ASN A 331 -2.57 2.73 35.00
CA ASN A 331 -2.22 4.06 34.56
C ASN A 331 -1.47 3.99 33.22
N VAL A 332 -1.97 4.69 32.19
CA VAL A 332 -1.35 4.69 30.87
C VAL A 332 -1.33 6.09 30.25
N ARG A 333 -0.22 6.41 29.58
CA ARG A 333 -0.05 7.56 28.71
C ARG A 333 0.52 7.05 27.39
N LEU A 334 -0.32 7.00 26.37
CA LEU A 334 0.03 6.40 25.08
C LEU A 334 -0.14 7.45 23.99
N GLU A 335 0.89 7.62 23.17
CA GLU A 335 0.88 8.61 22.11
C GLU A 335 1.47 8.02 20.82
N GLY A 336 0.75 8.20 19.71
CA GLY A 336 1.13 7.66 18.42
C GLY A 336 1.07 8.70 17.30
N PHE A 337 2.13 8.76 16.50
CA PHE A 337 2.23 9.61 15.33
C PHE A 337 2.42 8.76 14.08
N CYS A 338 1.66 9.07 13.03
CA CYS A 338 1.87 8.56 11.68
C CYS A 338 2.41 9.70 10.82
N VAL A 339 3.58 9.52 10.24
CA VAL A 339 4.35 10.61 9.65
C VAL A 339 4.67 10.33 8.19
N TYR A 340 4.43 11.30 7.32
CA TYR A 340 4.87 11.28 5.93
C TYR A 340 6.38 11.51 5.83
N THR A 341 7.01 10.75 4.94
CA THR A 341 8.42 10.90 4.53
C THR A 341 8.54 10.69 3.03
N ASN A 342 9.72 10.89 2.46
CA ASN A 342 10.00 10.52 1.05
C ASN A 342 10.39 9.05 0.89
N ASN A 343 10.15 8.22 1.89
CA ASN A 343 10.35 6.79 1.83
C ASN A 343 9.25 6.09 1.01
N GLY A 344 9.52 4.86 0.60
CA GLY A 344 8.54 3.99 -0.06
C GLY A 344 7.32 3.74 0.85
N LEU A 345 6.20 3.37 0.25
CA LEU A 345 4.90 3.24 0.91
C LEU A 345 4.90 2.21 2.05
N ALA A 346 4.23 2.57 3.13
CA ALA A 346 3.85 1.62 4.17
C ALA A 346 2.33 1.51 4.23
N GLY A 347 1.83 0.30 4.49
CA GLY A 347 0.40 0.01 4.50
C GLY A 347 0.08 -1.23 5.33
N ALA A 348 -0.97 -1.94 4.96
CA ALA A 348 -1.38 -3.15 5.65
C ALA A 348 -0.29 -4.22 5.63
N PHE A 349 0.05 -4.74 6.79
CA PHE A 349 0.83 -5.97 6.96
C PHE A 349 0.22 -6.75 8.13
N ARG A 350 0.13 -8.07 8.00
CA ARG A 350 -0.52 -8.97 8.96
C ARG A 350 -0.22 -8.60 10.41
N GLY A 351 -1.28 -8.32 11.20
CA GLY A 351 -1.22 -7.84 12.58
C GLY A 351 -1.10 -6.33 12.72
N PHE A 352 -1.01 -5.57 11.62
CA PHE A 352 -0.87 -4.11 11.61
C PHE A 352 0.19 -3.63 12.61
N GLY A 353 -0.10 -2.59 13.41
CA GLY A 353 0.81 -2.04 14.41
C GLY A 353 0.99 -2.89 15.67
N ALA A 354 0.07 -3.83 15.95
CA ALA A 354 0.13 -4.66 17.15
C ALA A 354 1.45 -5.46 17.25
N ASN A 355 1.90 -6.05 16.14
CA ASN A 355 3.11 -6.88 16.14
C ASN A 355 4.42 -6.10 16.38
N GLN A 356 4.41 -4.76 16.24
CA GLN A 356 5.59 -3.94 16.47
C GLN A 356 5.72 -3.52 17.94
N VAL A 357 4.60 -3.42 18.66
CA VAL A 357 4.55 -2.89 20.03
C VAL A 357 4.40 -3.98 21.10
N THR A 358 4.11 -5.21 20.71
CA THR A 358 4.05 -6.38 21.59
C THR A 358 5.27 -7.29 21.38
#